data_46b4152100df803d7e34aae4642c5b0a
#
_entry.id   46b4152100df803d7e34aae4642c5b0a
#
_cell.length_a   1.000
_cell.length_b   1.000
_cell.length_c   1.000
_cell.angle_alpha   90.00
_cell.angle_beta   90.00
_cell.angle_gamma   90.00
#
_symmetry.space_group_name_H-M   'P 1'
#
loop_
_entity.id
_entity.type
_entity.pdbx_description
1 polymer ?
#
loop_
_entity_poly.entity_id
_entity_poly.type
_entity_poly.pdbx_seq_one_letter_code
_entity_poly.pdbx_strand_id
1 'polypeptide(L)'
;MDVLLFIGRIILTGLLYAFLIAVFVLLWRDLRGARQAVAATIVRERPARLRVIEASEGFAPDQVLPLLAYTTLGRADSNSIVVADPYASAEHAIVAWRSGQWWLEDRGSRNGTLLNNLAVDEPLVIGQGDVIGIGHLQFKFEFAADSA
;
A
#
# COMPACT_ATOMS: atom_id res chain seq x y z
N MET A 1 -48.01 -29.74 -31.33
CA MET A 1 -47.08 -28.70 -31.84
C MET A 1 -46.49 -27.84 -30.72
N ASP A 2 -47.21 -27.65 -29.63
CA ASP A 2 -46.81 -26.76 -28.51
C ASP A 2 -45.66 -27.28 -27.65
N VAL A 3 -45.57 -28.63 -27.48
CA VAL A 3 -44.49 -29.24 -26.66
C VAL A 3 -43.12 -29.05 -27.32
N LEU A 4 -43.02 -29.14 -28.65
CA LEU A 4 -41.76 -28.95 -29.38
C LEU A 4 -41.29 -27.51 -29.30
N LEU A 5 -42.22 -26.56 -29.41
CA LEU A 5 -41.93 -25.13 -29.24
C LEU A 5 -41.51 -24.80 -27.79
N PHE A 6 -42.13 -25.44 -26.81
CA PHE A 6 -41.77 -25.25 -25.40
C PHE A 6 -40.35 -25.75 -25.10
N ILE A 7 -40.01 -26.97 -25.60
CA ILE A 7 -38.66 -27.53 -25.46
C ILE A 7 -37.62 -26.61 -26.16
N GLY A 8 -37.92 -26.12 -27.36
CA GLY A 8 -37.06 -25.22 -28.10
C GLY A 8 -36.78 -23.92 -27.34
N ARG A 9 -37.79 -23.35 -26.65
CA ARG A 9 -37.62 -22.17 -25.79
C ARG A 9 -36.71 -22.45 -24.61
N ILE A 10 -36.85 -23.56 -23.93
CA ILE A 10 -36.00 -23.94 -22.79
C ILE A 10 -34.55 -24.10 -23.23
N ILE A 11 -34.31 -24.78 -24.35
CA ILE A 11 -32.95 -24.97 -24.88
C ILE A 11 -32.34 -23.62 -25.27
N LEU A 12 -33.08 -22.76 -25.96
CA LEU A 12 -32.60 -21.44 -26.38
C LEU A 12 -32.28 -20.57 -25.15
N THR A 13 -33.14 -20.57 -24.13
CA THR A 13 -32.93 -19.84 -22.88
C THR A 13 -31.70 -20.38 -22.15
N GLY A 14 -31.54 -21.69 -22.07
CA GLY A 14 -30.35 -22.31 -21.45
C GLY A 14 -29.06 -21.95 -22.16
N LEU A 15 -29.05 -21.95 -23.49
CA LEU A 15 -27.90 -21.50 -24.29
C LEU A 15 -27.58 -20.04 -24.08
N LEU A 16 -28.59 -19.17 -23.97
CA LEU A 16 -28.39 -17.75 -23.69
C LEU A 16 -27.73 -17.53 -22.34
N TYR A 17 -28.23 -18.20 -21.27
CA TYR A 17 -27.61 -18.10 -19.96
C TYR A 17 -26.19 -18.66 -19.91
N ALA A 18 -25.96 -19.81 -20.57
CA ALA A 18 -24.61 -20.37 -20.66
C ALA A 18 -23.64 -19.42 -21.36
N PHE A 19 -24.09 -18.76 -22.43
CA PHE A 19 -23.29 -17.73 -23.13
C PHE A 19 -23.00 -16.52 -22.21
N LEU A 20 -24.00 -15.99 -21.51
CA LEU A 20 -23.84 -14.87 -20.58
C LEU A 20 -22.86 -15.21 -19.44
N ILE A 21 -22.96 -16.42 -18.88
CA ILE A 21 -22.03 -16.89 -17.84
C ILE A 21 -20.61 -17.00 -18.41
N ALA A 22 -20.45 -17.54 -19.61
CA ALA A 22 -19.14 -17.66 -20.26
C ALA A 22 -18.50 -16.26 -20.49
N VAL A 23 -19.27 -15.31 -21.00
CA VAL A 23 -18.83 -13.92 -21.20
C VAL A 23 -18.48 -13.27 -19.86
N PHE A 24 -19.30 -13.45 -18.83
CA PHE A 24 -19.04 -12.91 -17.49
C PHE A 24 -17.74 -13.48 -16.88
N VAL A 25 -17.55 -14.80 -17.00
CA VAL A 25 -16.32 -15.45 -16.51
C VAL A 25 -15.10 -14.96 -17.28
N LEU A 26 -15.21 -14.80 -18.61
CA LEU A 26 -14.12 -14.29 -19.44
C LEU A 26 -13.74 -12.85 -19.05
N LEU A 27 -14.73 -11.96 -18.92
CA LEU A 27 -14.53 -10.58 -18.48
C LEU A 27 -13.94 -10.52 -17.08
N TRP A 28 -14.40 -11.38 -16.16
CA TRP A 28 -13.87 -11.40 -14.81
C TRP A 28 -12.42 -11.89 -14.76
N ARG A 29 -12.08 -12.90 -15.58
CA ARG A 29 -10.69 -13.35 -15.73
C ARG A 29 -9.80 -12.27 -16.33
N ASP A 30 -10.31 -11.54 -17.32
CA ASP A 30 -9.58 -10.45 -17.99
C ASP A 30 -9.33 -9.28 -17.02
N LEU A 31 -10.35 -8.90 -16.23
CA LEU A 31 -10.22 -7.88 -15.19
C LEU A 31 -9.27 -8.30 -14.05
N ARG A 32 -9.25 -9.58 -13.70
CA ARG A 32 -8.28 -10.12 -12.72
C ARG A 32 -6.88 -10.20 -13.32
N GLY A 33 -6.76 -10.63 -14.58
CA GLY A 33 -5.50 -10.67 -15.30
C GLY A 33 -4.89 -9.29 -15.53
N ALA A 34 -5.71 -8.30 -15.87
CA ALA A 34 -5.28 -6.91 -16.00
C ALA A 34 -4.78 -6.32 -14.67
N ARG A 35 -5.43 -6.64 -13.55
CA ARG A 35 -4.95 -6.25 -12.21
C ARG A 35 -3.62 -6.95 -11.85
N GLN A 36 -3.44 -8.20 -12.25
CA GLN A 36 -2.19 -8.92 -12.03
C GLN A 36 -1.10 -8.54 -13.04
N ALA A 37 -1.44 -8.19 -14.27
CA ALA A 37 -0.49 -7.73 -15.28
C ALA A 37 -0.01 -6.30 -14.99
N VAL A 38 -0.86 -5.43 -14.43
CA VAL A 38 -0.45 -4.12 -13.90
C VAL A 38 0.42 -4.29 -12.65
N ALA A 39 0.18 -5.33 -11.84
CA ALA A 39 1.07 -5.70 -10.73
C ALA A 39 2.36 -6.41 -11.23
N ALA A 40 2.34 -7.04 -12.39
CA ALA A 40 3.47 -7.73 -13.00
C ALA A 40 4.24 -6.90 -14.06
N THR A 41 3.71 -5.74 -14.49
CA THR A 41 4.58 -4.70 -15.04
C THR A 41 5.42 -4.24 -13.86
N ILE A 42 6.54 -4.90 -13.69
CA ILE A 42 7.57 -4.66 -12.71
C ILE A 42 7.94 -3.17 -12.80
N VAL A 43 7.17 -2.34 -12.13
CA VAL A 43 7.72 -1.17 -11.52
C VAL A 43 8.62 -1.77 -10.45
N ARG A 44 9.89 -1.94 -10.81
CA ARG A 44 10.94 -2.38 -9.92
C ARG A 44 10.78 -1.54 -8.67
N GLU A 45 10.31 -2.17 -7.60
CA GLU A 45 10.22 -1.49 -6.31
C GLU A 45 11.60 -0.86 -6.12
N ARG A 46 11.66 0.45 -6.06
CA ARG A 46 12.93 1.07 -5.67
C ARG A 46 13.06 0.81 -4.19
N PRO A 47 13.95 -0.09 -3.77
CA PRO A 47 14.11 -0.37 -2.37
C PRO A 47 14.42 0.94 -1.66
N ALA A 48 13.77 1.15 -0.53
CA ALA A 48 13.92 2.36 0.25
C ALA A 48 14.12 2.03 1.72
N ARG A 49 14.57 3.01 2.47
CA ARG A 49 14.87 2.89 3.88
C ARG A 49 14.59 4.20 4.60
N LEU A 50 14.34 4.10 5.89
CA LEU A 50 14.31 5.24 6.78
C LEU A 50 15.60 5.29 7.58
N ARG A 51 16.22 6.45 7.62
CA ARG A 51 17.35 6.74 8.51
C ARG A 51 16.87 7.58 9.67
N VAL A 52 17.16 7.15 10.89
CA VAL A 52 16.87 7.91 12.11
C VAL A 52 17.76 9.14 12.17
N ILE A 53 17.17 10.35 12.25
CA ILE A 53 17.90 11.60 12.37
C ILE A 53 18.17 11.92 13.84
N GLU A 54 17.11 11.86 14.65
CA GLU A 54 17.22 12.13 16.08
C GLU A 54 17.02 10.85 16.88
N ALA A 55 17.92 10.56 17.79
CA ALA A 55 17.82 9.43 18.71
C ALA A 55 16.64 9.62 19.66
N SER A 56 15.87 8.56 19.85
CA SER A 56 14.85 8.46 20.87
C SER A 56 14.90 7.07 21.49
N GLU A 57 14.06 6.82 22.48
CA GLU A 57 13.98 5.51 23.12
C GLU A 57 13.72 4.41 22.08
N GLY A 58 14.65 3.47 21.96
CA GLY A 58 14.59 2.35 21.00
C GLY A 58 15.31 2.56 19.66
N PHE A 59 15.80 3.78 19.33
CA PHE A 59 16.52 4.03 18.10
C PHE A 59 17.84 4.75 18.32
N ALA A 60 18.91 4.22 17.71
CA ALA A 60 20.20 4.90 17.65
C ALA A 60 20.22 5.95 16.53
N PRO A 61 21.03 7.03 16.69
CA PRO A 61 21.27 7.97 15.60
C PRO A 61 21.84 7.23 14.39
N ASP A 62 21.44 7.66 13.19
CA ASP A 62 21.85 7.06 11.92
C ASP A 62 21.44 5.59 11.72
N GLN A 63 20.61 5.03 12.60
CA GLN A 63 20.06 3.69 12.40
C GLN A 63 19.26 3.65 11.10
N VAL A 64 19.47 2.60 10.34
CA VAL A 64 18.82 2.37 9.05
C VAL A 64 17.76 1.29 9.18
N LEU A 65 16.53 1.62 8.82
CA LEU A 65 15.38 0.75 8.85
C LEU A 65 14.92 0.48 7.41
N PRO A 66 15.04 -0.75 6.90
CA PRO A 66 14.58 -1.09 5.57
C PRO A 66 13.06 -0.98 5.49
N LEU A 67 12.55 -0.41 4.39
CA LEU A 67 11.12 -0.37 4.11
C LEU A 67 10.68 -1.59 3.33
N LEU A 68 9.57 -2.16 3.73
CA LEU A 68 8.80 -3.12 2.96
C LEU A 68 7.83 -2.36 2.03
N ALA A 69 7.30 -3.01 1.01
CA ALA A 69 6.29 -2.43 0.13
C ALA A 69 5.08 -1.83 0.88
N TYR A 70 4.84 -2.31 2.09
CA TYR A 70 3.87 -1.79 3.04
C TYR A 70 4.48 -1.85 4.44
N THR A 71 4.75 -0.70 5.03
CA THR A 71 5.40 -0.54 6.33
C THR A 71 4.53 0.30 7.23
N THR A 72 4.13 -0.24 8.38
CA THR A 72 3.37 0.48 9.40
C THR A 72 4.31 1.01 10.47
N LEU A 73 4.03 2.23 10.94
CA LEU A 73 4.76 2.90 12.02
C LEU A 73 3.79 3.26 13.13
N GLY A 74 4.16 3.00 14.37
CA GLY A 74 3.35 3.34 15.53
C GLY A 74 3.84 2.67 16.80
N ARG A 75 3.19 3.01 17.93
CA ARG A 75 3.65 2.58 19.24
C ARG A 75 3.32 1.12 19.56
N ALA A 76 2.32 0.51 18.93
CA ALA A 76 1.97 -0.88 19.19
C ALA A 76 3.00 -1.82 18.57
N ASP A 77 3.26 -2.94 19.26
CA ASP A 77 4.21 -4.00 18.83
C ASP A 77 3.79 -4.70 17.51
N SER A 78 2.55 -4.50 17.09
CA SER A 78 2.02 -5.01 15.82
C SER A 78 2.52 -4.25 14.59
N ASN A 79 3.16 -3.10 14.77
CA ASN A 79 3.70 -2.32 13.65
C ASN A 79 5.00 -2.92 13.10
N SER A 80 5.26 -2.67 11.83
CA SER A 80 6.53 -3.05 11.18
C SER A 80 7.72 -2.30 11.81
N ILE A 81 7.50 -1.04 12.17
CA ILE A 81 8.46 -0.20 12.89
C ILE A 81 7.76 0.29 14.17
N VAL A 82 8.21 -0.22 15.31
CA VAL A 82 7.66 0.17 16.62
C VAL A 82 8.31 1.46 17.08
N VAL A 83 7.51 2.52 17.15
CA VAL A 83 7.93 3.86 17.60
C VAL A 83 7.61 4.01 19.08
N ALA A 84 8.59 3.77 19.94
CA ALA A 84 8.46 3.87 21.40
C ALA A 84 8.45 5.33 21.86
N ASP A 85 7.48 6.11 21.39
CA ASP A 85 7.32 7.53 21.75
C ASP A 85 5.91 7.74 22.32
N PRO A 86 5.75 8.44 23.47
CA PRO A 86 4.43 8.68 24.07
C PRO A 86 3.49 9.50 23.18
N TYR A 87 4.02 10.26 22.23
CA TYR A 87 3.24 11.03 21.27
C TYR A 87 2.89 10.23 20.00
N ALA A 88 3.45 9.04 19.82
CA ALA A 88 3.04 8.15 18.75
C ALA A 88 1.72 7.42 19.11
N SER A 89 0.79 7.36 18.18
CA SER A 89 -0.42 6.55 18.28
C SER A 89 -0.10 5.06 18.10
N ALA A 90 -1.00 4.16 18.54
CA ALA A 90 -0.82 2.71 18.40
C ALA A 90 -0.55 2.31 16.95
N GLU A 91 -1.38 2.76 16.02
CA GLU A 91 -1.11 2.85 14.59
C GLU A 91 -1.01 4.33 14.25
N HIS A 92 0.12 4.80 13.75
CA HIS A 92 0.34 6.23 13.55
C HIS A 92 0.38 6.61 12.08
N ALA A 93 1.24 5.96 11.31
CA ALA A 93 1.43 6.23 9.90
C ALA A 93 1.74 4.97 9.10
N ILE A 94 1.60 5.08 7.79
CA ILE A 94 1.98 4.05 6.83
C ILE A 94 2.90 4.67 5.78
N VAL A 95 3.96 3.94 5.44
CA VAL A 95 4.77 4.17 4.26
C VAL A 95 4.54 3.00 3.31
N ALA A 96 4.04 3.27 2.11
CA ALA A 96 3.67 2.23 1.16
C ALA A 96 4.15 2.52 -0.26
N TRP A 97 4.57 1.48 -0.96
CA TRP A 97 4.86 1.53 -2.40
C TRP A 97 3.56 1.32 -3.19
N ARG A 98 3.11 2.34 -3.91
CA ARG A 98 1.89 2.31 -4.72
C ARG A 98 2.13 3.00 -6.07
N SER A 99 1.71 2.38 -7.15
CA SER A 99 1.77 2.97 -8.51
C SER A 99 3.15 3.53 -8.90
N GLY A 100 4.23 2.85 -8.48
CA GLY A 100 5.58 3.27 -8.84
C GLY A 100 6.19 4.36 -7.96
N GLN A 101 5.56 4.71 -6.85
CA GLN A 101 5.97 5.78 -5.94
C GLN A 101 5.82 5.35 -4.48
N TRP A 102 6.60 5.95 -3.60
CA TRP A 102 6.43 5.82 -2.18
C TRP A 102 5.45 6.87 -1.67
N TRP A 103 4.54 6.43 -0.82
CA TRP A 103 3.49 7.24 -0.22
C TRP A 103 3.58 7.22 1.28
N LEU A 104 3.36 8.37 1.91
CA LEU A 104 3.17 8.53 3.35
C LEU A 104 1.71 8.86 3.63
N GLU A 105 1.12 8.18 4.59
CA GLU A 105 -0.29 8.35 4.99
C GLU A 105 -0.38 8.38 6.53
N ASP A 106 -1.01 9.39 7.09
CA ASP A 106 -1.37 9.41 8.51
C ASP A 106 -2.60 8.52 8.75
N ARG A 107 -2.58 7.75 9.82
CA ARG A 107 -3.68 6.82 10.15
C ARG A 107 -4.67 7.40 11.16
N GLY A 108 -4.94 8.68 11.11
CA GLY A 108 -5.75 9.38 12.08
C GLY A 108 -5.05 9.45 13.45
N SER A 109 -3.77 9.71 13.43
CA SER A 109 -2.98 9.81 14.64
C SER A 109 -3.41 11.00 15.51
N ARG A 110 -3.16 10.88 16.84
CA ARG A 110 -3.59 11.93 17.78
C ARG A 110 -2.80 13.24 17.59
N ASN A 111 -1.53 13.14 17.31
CA ASN A 111 -0.63 14.30 17.23
C ASN A 111 -0.22 14.66 15.79
N GLY A 112 -0.68 13.88 14.82
CA GLY A 112 -0.38 14.06 13.40
C GLY A 112 0.99 13.52 13.00
N THR A 113 1.11 13.18 11.73
CA THR A 113 2.37 12.86 11.06
C THR A 113 2.86 14.11 10.35
N LEU A 114 4.15 14.36 10.37
CA LEU A 114 4.76 15.49 9.67
C LEU A 114 5.57 14.99 8.47
N LEU A 115 5.52 15.74 7.37
CA LEU A 115 6.42 15.59 6.23
C LEU A 115 7.13 16.93 6.00
N ASN A 116 8.44 16.98 6.19
CA ASN A 116 9.23 18.21 6.10
C ASN A 116 8.66 19.35 6.97
N ASN A 117 8.24 19.02 8.19
CA ASN A 117 7.59 19.89 9.17
C ASN A 117 6.17 20.39 8.79
N LEU A 118 5.55 19.84 7.75
CA LEU A 118 4.17 20.13 7.38
C LEU A 118 3.27 18.94 7.76
N ALA A 119 2.06 19.21 8.24
CA ALA A 119 1.12 18.15 8.60
C ALA A 119 0.67 17.37 7.38
N VAL A 120 0.54 16.05 7.54
CA VAL A 120 0.07 15.12 6.51
C VAL A 120 -1.43 14.89 6.73
N ASP A 121 -2.25 15.69 6.06
CA ASP A 121 -3.71 15.59 6.15
C ASP A 121 -4.30 14.60 5.12
N GLU A 122 -3.56 14.31 4.06
CA GLU A 122 -3.90 13.36 3.00
C GLU A 122 -2.65 12.56 2.57
N PRO A 123 -2.81 11.41 1.90
CA PRO A 123 -1.67 10.65 1.42
C PRO A 123 -0.77 11.48 0.48
N LEU A 124 0.52 11.57 0.80
CA LEU A 124 1.52 12.35 0.06
C LEU A 124 2.60 11.44 -0.53
N VAL A 125 3.05 11.77 -1.73
CA VAL A 125 4.23 11.12 -2.33
C VAL A 125 5.49 11.63 -1.64
N ILE A 126 6.36 10.69 -1.26
CA ILE A 126 7.64 10.97 -0.62
C ILE A 126 8.80 10.57 -1.52
N GLY A 127 9.91 11.30 -1.39
CA GLY A 127 11.10 11.12 -2.19
C GLY A 127 12.40 11.24 -1.40
N GLN A 128 13.50 11.09 -2.11
CA GLN A 128 14.84 11.13 -1.54
C GLN A 128 15.08 12.40 -0.71
N GLY A 129 15.43 12.21 0.55
CA GLY A 129 15.77 13.29 1.47
C GLY A 129 14.60 13.85 2.27
N ASP A 130 13.35 13.44 1.98
CA ASP A 130 12.19 13.85 2.77
C ASP A 130 12.30 13.39 4.22
N VAL A 131 11.85 14.24 5.13
CA VAL A 131 11.89 14.01 6.58
C VAL A 131 10.49 13.75 7.10
N ILE A 132 10.28 12.57 7.68
CA ILE A 132 9.04 12.15 8.30
C ILE A 132 9.16 12.33 9.82
N GLY A 133 8.23 13.07 10.42
CA GLY A 133 8.16 13.29 11.87
C GLY A 133 6.99 12.52 12.48
N ILE A 134 7.26 11.76 13.55
CA ILE A 134 6.28 11.03 14.36
C ILE A 134 6.62 11.27 15.84
N GLY A 135 5.81 12.06 16.54
CA GLY A 135 6.15 12.48 17.90
C GLY A 135 7.47 13.26 17.92
N HIS A 136 8.44 12.81 18.71
CA HIS A 136 9.78 13.40 18.77
C HIS A 136 10.77 12.77 17.77
N LEU A 137 10.39 11.66 17.11
CA LEU A 137 11.25 10.96 16.17
C LEU A 137 11.18 11.59 14.78
N GLN A 138 12.34 11.68 14.15
CA GLN A 138 12.48 12.12 12.78
C GLN A 138 13.22 11.07 11.96
N PHE A 139 12.63 10.73 10.82
CA PHE A 139 13.17 9.75 9.89
C PHE A 139 13.42 10.40 8.53
N LYS A 140 14.61 10.26 8.01
CA LYS A 140 14.93 10.66 6.64
C LYS A 140 14.64 9.52 5.69
N PHE A 141 13.82 9.77 4.68
CA PHE A 141 13.57 8.83 3.61
C PHE A 141 14.74 8.81 2.62
N GLU A 142 15.24 7.61 2.32
CA GLU A 142 16.32 7.40 1.36
C GLU A 142 16.01 6.21 0.47
N PHE A 143 16.28 6.34 -0.84
CA PHE A 143 16.34 5.14 -1.68
C PHE A 143 17.57 4.32 -1.26
N ALA A 144 17.41 3.01 -1.17
CA ALA A 144 18.58 2.15 -1.02
C ALA A 144 19.40 2.28 -2.31
N ALA A 145 20.72 2.44 -2.18
CA ALA A 145 21.60 2.41 -3.32
C ALA A 145 21.42 1.05 -4.05
N ASP A 146 21.28 1.08 -5.36
CA ASP A 146 21.37 -0.14 -6.14
C ASP A 146 22.71 -0.78 -5.77
N SER A 147 22.64 -1.94 -5.11
CA SER A 147 23.83 -2.78 -4.94
C SER A 147 24.18 -3.28 -6.34
N ALA A 148 25.17 -2.61 -6.92
CA ALA A 148 25.78 -3.04 -8.16
C ALA A 148 26.41 -4.44 -7.99
#